data_2af1f85015f89762d3be7e6babba7323
#
_entry.id   2af1f85015f89762d3be7e6babba7323
#
_cell.length_a   1.000
_cell.length_b   1.000
_cell.length_c   1.000
_cell.angle_alpha   90.00
_cell.angle_beta   90.00
_cell.angle_gamma   90.00
#
_symmetry.space_group_name_H-M   'P 1'
#
loop_
_entity.id
_entity.type
_entity.pdbx_description
1 polymer ?
#
loop_
_entity_poly.entity_id
_entity_poly.type
_entity_poly.pdbx_seq_one_letter_code
_entity_poly.pdbx_strand_id
1 'polypeptide(L)'
;MGDFIPDESAPSPVKEALKAKLREDLLRALQELEPREREILELRYGLKDGHPRTLKEVATQFDITRERVRQLELKALEKLKYPARQRSLRYLYSLLLSEE
;
A
#
# COMPACT_ATOMS: atom_id res chain seq x y z
N MET A 1 -7.72 -37.93 -0.29
CA MET A 1 -8.06 -37.41 0.09
C MET A 1 -7.95 -36.19 -0.15
N GLY A 2 -8.16 -35.65 -0.54
CA GLY A 2 -8.21 -34.39 -1.03
C GLY A 2 -7.79 -33.31 -0.16
N ASP A 3 -6.97 -33.60 0.73
CA ASP A 3 -6.57 -32.54 1.55
C ASP A 3 -5.57 -31.71 0.85
N PHE A 4 -6.01 -30.66 0.28
CA PHE A 4 -5.12 -29.70 -0.29
C PHE A 4 -4.62 -28.80 0.84
N ILE A 5 -3.37 -28.99 1.19
CA ILE A 5 -2.73 -28.11 2.14
C ILE A 5 -1.91 -27.11 1.33
N PRO A 6 -2.30 -25.85 1.30
CA PRO A 6 -1.53 -24.86 0.55
C PRO A 6 -0.12 -24.77 1.09
N ASP A 7 0.83 -24.85 0.20
CA ASP A 7 2.23 -24.66 0.56
C ASP A 7 2.43 -23.19 0.89
N GLU A 8 2.72 -22.89 2.14
CA GLU A 8 2.88 -21.51 2.57
C GLU A 8 4.09 -20.83 1.94
N SER A 9 5.04 -21.61 1.44
CA SER A 9 6.21 -21.05 0.80
C SER A 9 5.94 -20.73 -0.67
N ALA A 10 4.87 -21.24 -1.24
CA ALA A 10 4.53 -20.99 -2.64
C ALA A 10 3.53 -19.86 -2.77
N PRO A 11 3.71 -18.95 -3.76
CA PRO A 11 2.75 -17.88 -3.95
C PRO A 11 1.41 -18.44 -4.42
N SER A 12 0.33 -17.96 -3.83
CA SER A 12 -1.01 -18.33 -4.25
C SER A 12 -1.39 -17.51 -5.49
N PRO A 13 -1.76 -18.14 -6.62
CA PRO A 13 -2.19 -17.38 -7.79
C PRO A 13 -3.37 -16.45 -7.51
N VAL A 14 -4.30 -16.89 -6.65
CA VAL A 14 -5.45 -16.07 -6.30
C VAL A 14 -5.03 -14.87 -5.47
N LYS A 15 -4.13 -15.08 -4.51
CA LYS A 15 -3.64 -14.01 -3.67
C LYS A 15 -2.83 -12.99 -4.48
N GLU A 16 -2.00 -13.47 -5.39
CA GLU A 16 -1.23 -12.57 -6.25
C GLU A 16 -2.12 -11.76 -7.18
N ALA A 17 -3.17 -12.39 -7.74
CA ALA A 17 -4.11 -11.70 -8.59
C ALA A 17 -4.88 -10.63 -7.80
N LEU A 18 -5.26 -10.94 -6.57
CA LEU A 18 -5.96 -9.97 -5.71
C LEU A 18 -5.08 -8.77 -5.40
N LYS A 19 -3.81 -9.02 -5.05
CA LYS A 19 -2.86 -7.93 -4.77
C LYS A 19 -2.68 -7.04 -5.99
N ALA A 20 -2.53 -7.65 -7.15
CA ALA A 20 -2.34 -6.89 -8.39
C ALA A 20 -3.55 -6.01 -8.68
N LYS A 21 -4.75 -6.56 -8.49
CA LYS A 21 -5.98 -5.80 -8.71
C LYS A 21 -6.13 -4.64 -7.74
N LEU A 22 -5.90 -4.90 -6.46
CA LEU A 22 -5.99 -3.85 -5.45
C LEU A 22 -4.98 -2.74 -5.71
N ARG A 23 -3.75 -3.13 -6.06
CA ARG A 23 -2.70 -2.16 -6.37
C ARG A 23 -3.09 -1.29 -7.56
N GLU A 24 -3.59 -1.92 -8.62
CA GLU A 24 -4.01 -1.20 -9.81
C GLU A 24 -5.13 -0.21 -9.51
N ASP A 25 -6.16 -0.66 -8.78
CA ASP A 25 -7.28 0.20 -8.42
C ASP A 25 -6.84 1.38 -7.57
N LEU A 26 -5.93 1.13 -6.61
CA LEU A 26 -5.43 2.19 -5.73
C LEU A 26 -4.54 3.18 -6.48
N LEU A 27 -3.67 2.70 -7.37
CA LEU A 27 -2.84 3.58 -8.17
C LEU A 27 -3.71 4.50 -9.03
N ARG A 28 -4.81 3.97 -9.53
CA ARG A 28 -5.76 4.77 -10.31
C ARG A 28 -6.42 5.84 -9.45
N ALA A 29 -6.82 5.47 -8.24
CA ALA A 29 -7.43 6.42 -7.31
C ALA A 29 -6.45 7.51 -6.89
N LEU A 30 -5.18 7.16 -6.74
CA LEU A 30 -4.16 8.11 -6.32
C LEU A 30 -3.87 9.19 -7.35
N GLN A 31 -4.28 9.00 -8.61
CA GLN A 31 -4.11 10.02 -9.64
C GLN A 31 -4.86 11.31 -9.30
N GLU A 32 -5.84 11.24 -8.41
CA GLU A 32 -6.59 12.42 -7.98
C GLU A 32 -5.87 13.23 -6.90
N LEU A 33 -4.80 12.69 -6.34
CA LEU A 33 -4.04 13.36 -5.30
C LEU A 33 -2.94 14.24 -5.88
N GLU A 34 -2.44 15.17 -5.06
CA GLU A 34 -1.28 15.94 -5.44
C GLU A 34 -0.04 15.03 -5.53
N PRO A 35 0.94 15.38 -6.39
CA PRO A 35 2.08 14.49 -6.62
C PRO A 35 2.81 14.05 -5.34
N ARG A 36 3.02 14.98 -4.40
CA ARG A 36 3.72 14.65 -3.16
C ARG A 36 2.92 13.68 -2.30
N GLU A 37 1.61 13.89 -2.20
CA GLU A 37 0.74 13.02 -1.43
C GLU A 37 0.67 11.63 -2.04
N ARG A 38 0.58 11.57 -3.36
CA ARG A 38 0.56 10.32 -4.09
C ARG A 38 1.86 9.54 -3.86
N GLU A 39 3.00 10.20 -4.01
CA GLU A 39 4.29 9.55 -3.82
C GLU A 39 4.45 8.99 -2.41
N ILE A 40 3.99 9.73 -1.41
CA ILE A 40 4.08 9.27 -0.03
C ILE A 40 3.25 8.01 0.18
N LEU A 41 2.02 7.96 -0.33
CA LEU A 41 1.20 6.76 -0.21
C LEU A 41 1.79 5.60 -1.01
N GLU A 42 2.32 5.86 -2.19
CA GLU A 42 2.95 4.82 -3.01
C GLU A 42 4.12 4.18 -2.27
N LEU A 43 4.92 4.97 -1.59
CA LEU A 43 6.06 4.47 -0.83
C LEU A 43 5.65 3.80 0.46
N ARG A 44 4.76 4.43 1.22
CA ARG A 44 4.34 3.89 2.52
C ARG A 44 3.65 2.54 2.39
N TYR A 45 2.85 2.36 1.37
CA TYR A 45 2.07 1.14 1.19
C TYR A 45 2.65 0.21 0.12
N GLY A 46 3.82 0.57 -0.44
CA GLY A 46 4.48 -0.27 -1.41
C GLY A 46 3.66 -0.54 -2.66
N LEU A 47 2.93 0.47 -3.14
CA LEU A 47 1.99 0.28 -4.24
C LEU A 47 2.67 0.02 -5.58
N LYS A 48 3.88 0.54 -5.77
CA LYS A 48 4.59 0.37 -7.04
C LYS A 48 5.55 -0.82 -7.06
N ASP A 49 6.27 -1.03 -5.96
CA ASP A 49 7.31 -2.06 -5.95
C ASP A 49 7.07 -3.18 -4.94
N GLY A 50 5.96 -3.12 -4.21
CA GLY A 50 5.65 -4.15 -3.24
C GLY A 50 6.46 -4.09 -1.95
N HIS A 51 7.19 -3.00 -1.72
CA HIS A 51 8.02 -2.85 -0.52
C HIS A 51 7.60 -1.63 0.29
N PRO A 52 6.71 -1.81 1.28
CA PRO A 52 6.29 -0.68 2.14
C PRO A 52 7.49 -0.06 2.86
N ARG A 53 7.51 1.26 2.96
CA ARG A 53 8.56 2.00 3.66
C ARG A 53 8.07 2.51 5.00
N THR A 54 9.01 2.66 5.93
CA THR A 54 8.71 3.26 7.23
C THR A 54 8.61 4.77 7.08
N LEU A 55 8.04 5.43 8.09
CA LEU A 55 8.01 6.89 8.11
C LEU A 55 9.41 7.48 8.01
N LYS A 56 10.36 6.86 8.72
CA LYS A 56 11.75 7.32 8.71
C LYS A 56 12.37 7.23 7.31
N GLU A 57 12.12 6.13 6.61
CA GLU A 57 12.65 5.94 5.27
C GLU A 57 12.10 6.98 4.29
N VAL A 58 10.79 7.23 4.36
CA VAL A 58 10.16 8.23 3.50
C VAL A 58 10.65 9.62 3.85
N ALA A 59 10.75 9.93 5.14
CA ALA A 59 11.24 11.23 5.62
C ALA A 59 12.65 11.50 5.10
N THR A 60 13.52 10.50 5.16
CA THR A 60 14.88 10.62 4.67
C THR A 60 14.91 10.85 3.16
N GLN A 61 14.07 10.13 2.43
CA GLN A 61 14.03 10.24 0.97
C GLN A 61 13.60 11.64 0.51
N PHE A 62 12.64 12.25 1.22
CA PHE A 62 12.13 13.57 0.86
C PHE A 62 12.78 14.72 1.62
N ASP A 63 13.74 14.40 2.51
CA ASP A 63 14.42 15.39 3.34
C ASP A 63 13.44 16.23 4.16
N ILE A 64 12.51 15.56 4.81
CA ILE A 64 11.53 16.17 5.72
C ILE A 64 11.47 15.35 6.99
N THR A 65 10.73 15.84 7.98
CA THR A 65 10.59 15.13 9.25
C THR A 65 9.58 13.97 9.13
N ARG A 66 9.72 13.00 10.04
CA ARG A 66 8.75 11.89 10.11
C ARG A 66 7.35 12.42 10.40
N GLU A 67 7.26 13.45 11.25
CA GLU A 67 5.96 14.05 11.56
C GLU A 67 5.33 14.67 10.32
N ARG A 68 6.14 15.31 9.46
CA ARG A 68 5.63 15.88 8.23
C ARG A 68 5.11 14.80 7.29
N VAL A 69 5.82 13.66 7.21
CA VAL A 69 5.35 12.53 6.42
C VAL A 69 4.01 12.02 6.94
N ARG A 70 3.89 11.88 8.27
CA ARG A 70 2.66 11.44 8.90
C ARG A 70 1.49 12.37 8.56
N GLN A 71 1.72 13.68 8.64
CA GLN A 71 0.69 14.66 8.30
C GLN A 71 0.25 14.56 6.85
N LEU A 72 1.22 14.43 5.94
CA LEU A 72 0.92 14.30 4.52
C LEU A 72 0.18 13.00 4.21
N GLU A 73 0.55 11.92 4.89
CA GLU A 73 -0.13 10.65 4.73
C GLU A 73 -1.59 10.74 5.18
N LEU A 74 -1.84 11.34 6.33
CA LEU A 74 -3.21 11.53 6.83
C LEU A 74 -4.03 12.39 5.87
N LYS A 75 -3.44 13.47 5.38
CA LYS A 75 -4.11 14.36 4.45
C LYS A 75 -4.46 13.63 3.14
N ALA A 76 -3.53 12.82 2.66
CA ALA A 76 -3.77 12.04 1.44
C ALA A 76 -4.89 11.02 1.65
N LEU A 77 -4.89 10.33 2.80
CA LEU A 77 -5.93 9.36 3.11
C LEU A 77 -7.30 10.01 3.19
N GLU A 78 -7.38 11.21 3.77
CA GLU A 78 -8.63 11.95 3.84
C GLU A 78 -9.17 12.29 2.44
N LYS A 79 -8.28 12.59 1.51
CA LYS A 79 -8.67 12.93 0.15
C LYS A 79 -9.20 11.74 -0.63
N LEU A 80 -8.92 10.53 -0.19
CA LEU A 80 -9.46 9.33 -0.84
C LEU A 80 -10.96 9.18 -0.61
N LYS A 81 -11.52 9.89 0.34
CA LYS A 81 -12.97 10.05 0.61
C LYS A 81 -13.81 8.80 0.77
N TYR A 82 -13.57 7.76 0.02
CA TYR A 82 -14.38 6.55 0.05
C TYR A 82 -13.84 5.54 1.04
N PRO A 83 -14.60 5.16 2.06
CA PRO A 83 -14.13 4.15 3.03
C PRO A 83 -13.65 2.86 2.39
N ALA A 84 -14.25 2.48 1.27
CA ALA A 84 -13.83 1.27 0.56
C ALA A 84 -12.38 1.37 0.07
N ARG A 85 -11.96 2.54 -0.41
CA ARG A 85 -10.57 2.76 -0.86
C ARG A 85 -9.60 2.68 0.30
N GLN A 86 -9.96 3.24 1.45
CA GLN A 86 -9.12 3.19 2.63
C GLN A 86 -8.98 1.75 3.14
N ARG A 87 -10.08 1.00 3.12
CA ARG A 87 -10.04 -0.42 3.50
C ARG A 87 -9.16 -1.22 2.55
N SER A 88 -9.22 -0.92 1.26
CA SER A 88 -8.39 -1.59 0.27
C SER A 88 -6.91 -1.34 0.50
N LEU A 89 -6.54 -0.11 0.87
CA LEU A 89 -5.15 0.22 1.21
C LEU A 89 -4.68 -0.60 2.41
N ARG A 90 -5.49 -0.67 3.45
CA ARG A 90 -5.14 -1.42 4.66
C ARG A 90 -5.01 -2.91 4.36
N TYR A 91 -5.91 -3.42 3.54
CA TYR A 91 -5.89 -4.83 3.17
C TYR A 91 -4.64 -5.16 2.36
N LEU A 92 -4.32 -4.34 1.37
CA LEU A 92 -3.12 -4.52 0.56
C LEU A 92 -1.86 -4.45 1.42
N TYR A 93 -1.79 -3.49 2.32
CA TYR A 93 -0.66 -3.35 3.24
C TYR A 93 -0.49 -4.60 4.09
N SER A 94 -1.60 -5.12 4.61
CA SER A 94 -1.59 -6.35 5.39
C SER A 94 -1.08 -7.54 4.59
N LEU A 95 -1.49 -7.66 3.32
CA LEU A 95 -1.02 -8.73 2.47
C LEU A 95 0.48 -8.64 2.19
N LEU A 96 0.99 -7.43 1.97
CA LEU A 96 2.41 -7.24 1.72
C LEU A 96 3.25 -7.56 2.94
N LEU A 97 2.79 -7.15 4.13
CA LEU A 97 3.50 -7.43 5.36
C LEU A 97 3.51 -8.92 5.69
N SER A 98 2.43 -9.62 5.40
CA SER A 98 2.33 -11.04 5.74
C SER A 98 3.26 -11.92 4.93
N GLU A 99 3.88 -11.38 3.89
CA GLU A 99 4.81 -12.13 3.05
C GLU A 99 6.27 -12.04 3.53
N GLU A 100 6.53 -11.20 4.49
CA GLU A 100 7.84 -11.10 5.08
C GLU A 100 7.98 -12.12 6.20
#